data_506e3ce209cc71a690c09a67a1d315ea
#
_entry.id   506e3ce209cc71a690c09a67a1d315ea
#
_cell.length_a   1.000
_cell.length_b   1.000
_cell.length_c   1.000
_cell.angle_alpha   90.00
_cell.angle_beta   90.00
_cell.angle_gamma   90.00
#
_symmetry.space_group_name_H-M   'P 1'
#
loop_
_entity.id
_entity.type
_entity.pdbx_description
1 polymer ?
#
loop_
_entity_poly.entity_id
_entity_poly.type
_entity_poly.pdbx_seq_one_letter_code
_entity_poly.pdbx_strand_id
1 'polypeptide(L)'
;SNRNVLNVSCFKGAYVMKNLIQNCQNADVIGYWLASDLFSDYYDTKEILYGGCGLLTKDGIRKPSYYAFKFMNALGGQCIGKNENAVATRSGSKQISICCHNYKHFNFRYYLVEEDEIEVERQAGMFEDNERLQMTVRLKNVEEGTYQIKIYSVNQEFGNIQNEWEKIGYYNDLNLEEMEYLKSVTQPKIYLRQQKSVKGILEIETVLGAQEIQNIIVTEI
;
A
#
# COMPACT_ATOMS: atom_id res chain seq x y z
N SER A 1 2.74 22.85 9.29
CA SER A 1 1.77 21.96 9.93
C SER A 1 2.08 20.51 9.58
N ASN A 2 1.97 19.59 10.54
CA ASN A 2 2.10 18.15 10.25
C ASN A 2 0.73 17.52 9.88
N ARG A 3 -0.31 18.33 9.79
CA ARG A 3 -1.64 17.91 9.38
C ARG A 3 -1.72 17.84 7.88
N ASN A 4 -1.74 16.62 7.34
CA ASN A 4 -1.93 16.39 5.91
C ASN A 4 -2.73 15.10 5.71
N VAL A 5 -3.95 15.21 5.19
CA VAL A 5 -4.84 14.05 4.93
C VAL A 5 -4.20 13.04 3.98
N LEU A 6 -3.25 13.45 3.16
CA LEU A 6 -2.47 12.55 2.30
C LEU A 6 -1.64 11.54 3.11
N ASN A 7 -1.23 11.86 4.35
CA ASN A 7 -0.49 10.95 5.22
C ASN A 7 -1.30 9.71 5.65
N VAL A 8 -2.63 9.79 5.61
CA VAL A 8 -3.53 8.69 5.97
C VAL A 8 -4.15 8.02 4.74
N SER A 9 -3.81 8.48 3.53
CA SER A 9 -4.36 8.03 2.25
C SER A 9 -3.52 6.94 1.58
N CYS A 10 -4.06 6.36 0.50
CA CYS A 10 -3.34 5.43 -0.38
C CYS A 10 -2.10 6.05 -1.01
N PHE A 11 -2.07 7.38 -1.26
CA PHE A 11 -0.88 8.09 -1.71
C PHE A 11 0.33 7.78 -0.82
N LYS A 12 0.18 7.88 0.51
CA LYS A 12 1.28 7.63 1.44
C LYS A 12 1.77 6.17 1.37
N GLY A 13 0.84 5.22 1.19
CA GLY A 13 1.19 3.82 0.96
C GLY A 13 2.02 3.62 -0.30
N ALA A 14 1.57 4.20 -1.42
CA ALA A 14 2.27 4.13 -2.70
C ALA A 14 3.62 4.86 -2.67
N TYR A 15 3.69 6.04 -2.04
CA TYR A 15 4.92 6.80 -1.83
C TYR A 15 5.97 5.99 -1.05
N VAL A 16 5.55 5.38 0.07
CA VAL A 16 6.43 4.54 0.89
C VAL A 16 6.91 3.33 0.09
N MET A 17 6.00 2.60 -0.57
CA MET A 17 6.35 1.43 -1.38
C MET A 17 7.34 1.78 -2.49
N LYS A 18 7.09 2.86 -3.23
CA LYS A 18 8.00 3.38 -4.27
C LYS A 18 9.41 3.61 -3.71
N ASN A 19 9.52 4.35 -2.60
CA ASN A 19 10.82 4.66 -2.01
C ASN A 19 11.54 3.40 -1.50
N LEU A 20 10.83 2.47 -0.88
CA LEU A 20 11.39 1.19 -0.44
C LEU A 20 11.89 0.36 -1.62
N ILE A 21 11.11 0.25 -2.71
CA ILE A 21 11.52 -0.47 -3.93
C ILE A 21 12.75 0.20 -4.55
N GLN A 22 12.76 1.52 -4.71
CA GLN A 22 13.88 2.23 -5.33
C GLN A 22 15.19 2.04 -4.57
N ASN A 23 15.14 2.00 -3.24
CA ASN A 23 16.32 2.02 -2.39
C ASN A 23 16.70 0.67 -1.76
N CYS A 24 15.92 -0.39 -1.95
CA CYS A 24 16.16 -1.70 -1.31
C CYS A 24 17.52 -2.36 -1.63
N GLN A 25 18.24 -1.90 -2.66
CA GLN A 25 19.58 -2.35 -3.03
C GLN A 25 20.66 -1.29 -2.77
N ASN A 26 20.28 -0.08 -2.38
CA ASN A 26 21.16 1.07 -2.25
C ASN A 26 21.31 1.55 -0.80
N ALA A 27 20.48 1.07 0.12
CA ALA A 27 20.48 1.46 1.51
C ALA A 27 20.44 0.22 2.41
N ASP A 28 21.32 0.16 3.40
CA ASP A 28 21.33 -0.91 4.39
C ASP A 28 20.17 -0.81 5.38
N VAL A 29 19.71 0.43 5.64
CA VAL A 29 18.62 0.71 6.57
C VAL A 29 17.77 1.86 6.02
N ILE A 30 16.45 1.70 6.08
CA ILE A 30 15.48 2.75 5.79
C ILE A 30 14.58 2.91 7.02
N GLY A 31 14.75 4.01 7.75
CA GLY A 31 13.91 4.37 8.87
C GLY A 31 12.67 5.14 8.42
N TYR A 32 11.57 4.94 9.11
CA TYR A 32 10.33 5.69 8.91
C TYR A 32 9.93 6.40 10.21
N TRP A 33 9.69 7.68 10.14
CA TRP A 33 9.14 8.46 11.23
C TRP A 33 7.64 8.65 10.99
N LEU A 34 6.72 8.11 11.82
CA LEU A 34 6.94 7.33 13.03
C LEU A 34 5.99 6.12 13.05
N ALA A 35 6.06 5.28 14.09
CA ALA A 35 5.24 4.07 14.17
C ALA A 35 3.74 4.37 14.38
N SER A 36 3.40 5.35 15.20
CA SER A 36 2.02 5.68 15.55
C SER A 36 1.83 7.18 15.76
N ASP A 37 0.67 7.68 15.37
CA ASP A 37 0.26 9.07 15.59
C ASP A 37 0.15 9.45 17.07
N LEU A 38 0.25 8.48 17.98
CA LEU A 38 0.24 8.73 19.43
C LEU A 38 1.36 9.66 19.90
N PHE A 39 2.49 9.70 19.18
CA PHE A 39 3.65 10.57 19.48
C PHE A 39 3.71 11.82 18.61
N SER A 40 2.58 12.28 18.10
CA SER A 40 2.48 13.52 17.36
C SER A 40 2.30 14.73 18.29
N ASP A 41 2.73 15.90 17.82
CA ASP A 41 2.45 17.18 18.49
C ASP A 41 0.94 17.50 18.58
N TYR A 42 0.12 16.71 17.90
CA TYR A 42 -1.34 16.82 17.85
C TYR A 42 -2.07 15.68 18.58
N TYR A 43 -1.46 15.08 19.58
CA TYR A 43 -2.07 13.99 20.36
C TYR A 43 -3.37 14.38 21.08
N ASP A 44 -3.61 15.68 21.29
CA ASP A 44 -4.82 16.20 21.93
C ASP A 44 -6.06 16.20 21.02
N THR A 45 -5.90 15.91 19.73
CA THR A 45 -7.03 15.87 18.81
C THR A 45 -7.97 14.71 19.11
N LYS A 46 -9.28 14.97 19.05
CA LYS A 46 -10.32 13.93 19.12
C LYS A 46 -10.55 13.24 17.77
N GLU A 47 -10.03 13.82 16.69
CA GLU A 47 -10.20 13.26 15.34
C GLU A 47 -9.49 11.91 15.22
N ILE A 48 -10.15 10.94 14.59
CA ILE A 48 -9.60 9.63 14.27
C ILE A 48 -8.48 9.78 13.22
N LEU A 49 -8.72 10.63 12.22
CA LEU A 49 -7.80 10.91 11.13
C LEU A 49 -7.49 12.40 11.06
N TYR A 50 -6.45 12.84 11.74
CA TYR A 50 -6.02 14.24 11.70
C TYR A 50 -4.84 14.50 10.75
N GLY A 51 -4.43 13.51 9.97
CA GLY A 51 -3.34 13.65 8.98
C GLY A 51 -1.93 13.46 9.55
N GLY A 52 -1.79 12.80 10.69
CA GLY A 52 -0.49 12.44 11.27
C GLY A 52 0.31 11.49 10.38
N CYS A 53 1.65 11.48 10.49
CA CYS A 53 2.54 10.71 9.64
C CYS A 53 2.82 9.28 10.12
N GLY A 54 2.25 8.84 11.25
CA GLY A 54 2.43 7.49 11.77
C GLY A 54 1.96 6.39 10.81
N LEU A 55 2.47 5.17 10.98
CA LEU A 55 1.98 3.98 10.27
C LEU A 55 0.61 3.55 10.80
N LEU A 56 0.36 3.82 12.07
CA LEU A 56 -0.91 3.58 12.76
C LEU A 56 -1.53 4.91 13.16
N THR A 57 -2.86 4.98 13.21
CA THR A 57 -3.55 6.07 13.90
C THR A 57 -3.25 6.03 15.41
N LYS A 58 -3.61 7.08 16.14
CA LYS A 58 -3.51 7.09 17.61
C LYS A 58 -4.28 5.94 18.27
N ASP A 59 -5.36 5.47 17.63
CA ASP A 59 -6.23 4.39 18.09
C ASP A 59 -5.79 2.99 17.58
N GLY A 60 -4.65 2.92 16.89
CA GLY A 60 -4.05 1.68 16.43
C GLY A 60 -4.63 1.13 15.12
N ILE A 61 -5.36 1.94 14.33
CA ILE A 61 -5.85 1.53 13.01
C ILE A 61 -4.69 1.60 12.01
N ARG A 62 -4.55 0.57 11.18
CA ARG A 62 -3.48 0.48 10.18
C ARG A 62 -3.77 1.39 8.99
N LYS A 63 -2.79 2.21 8.63
CA LYS A 63 -2.85 3.07 7.44
C LYS A 63 -2.29 2.36 6.20
N PRO A 64 -2.54 2.87 4.98
CA PRO A 64 -1.92 2.32 3.77
C PRO A 64 -0.38 2.23 3.82
N SER A 65 0.30 3.17 4.46
CA SER A 65 1.74 3.14 4.70
C SER A 65 2.22 1.95 5.55
N TYR A 66 1.41 1.51 6.53
CA TYR A 66 1.69 0.29 7.29
C TYR A 66 1.74 -0.94 6.37
N TYR A 67 0.79 -1.02 5.44
CA TYR A 67 0.74 -2.15 4.51
C TYR A 67 1.89 -2.14 3.51
N ALA A 68 2.42 -0.98 3.13
CA ALA A 68 3.62 -0.90 2.32
C ALA A 68 4.81 -1.60 3.01
N PHE A 69 5.06 -1.30 4.29
CA PHE A 69 6.09 -2.01 5.08
C PHE A 69 5.78 -3.49 5.27
N LYS A 70 4.53 -3.83 5.60
CA LYS A 70 4.12 -5.22 5.76
C LYS A 70 4.36 -6.04 4.49
N PHE A 71 4.06 -5.49 3.32
CA PHE A 71 4.26 -6.15 2.04
C PHE A 71 5.74 -6.31 1.71
N MET A 72 6.53 -5.25 1.90
CA MET A 72 7.98 -5.31 1.69
C MET A 72 8.66 -6.29 2.65
N ASN A 73 8.17 -6.44 3.89
CA ASN A 73 8.69 -7.43 4.85
C ASN A 73 8.35 -8.88 4.48
N ALA A 74 7.42 -9.11 3.55
CA ALA A 74 7.10 -10.44 3.02
C ALA A 74 8.03 -10.85 1.86
N LEU A 75 8.95 -10.00 1.42
CA LEU A 75 9.92 -10.30 0.39
C LEU A 75 10.95 -11.32 0.88
N GLY A 76 11.40 -12.18 -0.03
CA GLY A 76 12.49 -13.13 0.23
C GLY A 76 13.87 -12.48 0.10
N GLY A 77 14.89 -13.20 0.56
CA GLY A 77 16.27 -12.70 0.57
C GLY A 77 16.94 -12.60 -0.80
N GLN A 78 16.41 -13.23 -1.85
CA GLN A 78 17.00 -13.21 -3.18
C GLN A 78 16.16 -12.36 -4.14
N CYS A 79 16.66 -11.21 -4.56
CA CYS A 79 16.04 -10.41 -5.61
C CYS A 79 16.22 -11.11 -6.97
N ILE A 80 15.12 -11.35 -7.68
CA ILE A 80 15.10 -12.01 -8.99
C ILE A 80 14.67 -11.07 -10.12
N GLY A 81 14.16 -9.89 -9.79
CA GLY A 81 13.80 -8.86 -10.76
C GLY A 81 13.35 -7.58 -10.08
N LYS A 82 13.63 -6.45 -10.72
CA LYS A 82 13.25 -5.12 -10.22
C LYS A 82 13.08 -4.16 -11.39
N ASN A 83 12.08 -3.28 -11.30
CA ASN A 83 11.93 -2.10 -12.14
C ASN A 83 11.47 -0.91 -11.28
N GLU A 84 11.03 0.17 -11.90
CA GLU A 84 10.57 1.37 -11.19
C GLU A 84 9.31 1.13 -10.31
N ASN A 85 8.42 0.23 -10.74
CA ASN A 85 7.12 -0.01 -10.10
C ASN A 85 7.06 -1.30 -9.27
N ALA A 86 8.03 -2.21 -9.41
CA ALA A 86 7.96 -3.53 -8.79
C ALA A 86 9.32 -4.09 -8.41
N VAL A 87 9.33 -4.92 -7.38
CA VAL A 87 10.44 -5.81 -7.01
C VAL A 87 9.92 -7.22 -6.80
N ALA A 88 10.60 -8.20 -7.38
CA ALA A 88 10.32 -9.62 -7.21
C ALA A 88 11.47 -10.31 -6.49
N THR A 89 11.14 -11.16 -5.53
CA THR A 89 12.13 -11.91 -4.73
C THR A 89 11.72 -13.37 -4.61
N ARG A 90 12.70 -14.22 -4.33
CA ARG A 90 12.51 -15.65 -4.04
C ARG A 90 12.85 -15.93 -2.58
N SER A 91 12.00 -16.72 -1.93
CA SER A 91 12.21 -17.27 -0.60
C SER A 91 12.22 -18.80 -0.68
N GLY A 92 13.39 -19.41 -0.52
CA GLY A 92 13.57 -20.84 -0.74
C GLY A 92 13.30 -21.26 -2.20
N SER A 93 12.89 -22.52 -2.41
CA SER A 93 12.64 -23.05 -3.75
C SER A 93 11.22 -22.81 -4.27
N LYS A 94 10.25 -22.60 -3.39
CA LYS A 94 8.83 -22.71 -3.73
C LYS A 94 8.02 -21.43 -3.68
N GLN A 95 8.55 -20.35 -3.14
CA GLN A 95 7.79 -19.11 -3.00
C GLN A 95 8.48 -17.93 -3.69
N ILE A 96 7.70 -17.22 -4.49
CA ILE A 96 8.08 -15.94 -5.08
C ILE A 96 7.12 -14.87 -4.53
N SER A 97 7.69 -13.75 -4.08
CA SER A 97 6.93 -12.59 -3.59
C SER A 97 7.25 -11.37 -4.43
N ILE A 98 6.22 -10.63 -4.85
CA ILE A 98 6.35 -9.46 -5.71
C ILE A 98 5.60 -8.32 -5.04
N CYS A 99 6.30 -7.23 -4.73
CA CYS A 99 5.68 -5.98 -4.30
C CYS A 99 5.66 -4.99 -5.45
N CYS A 100 4.53 -4.32 -5.64
CA CYS A 100 4.38 -3.36 -6.72
C CYS A 100 3.43 -2.21 -6.34
N HIS A 101 3.58 -1.09 -7.05
CA HIS A 101 2.81 0.13 -6.83
C HIS A 101 2.46 0.84 -8.12
N ASN A 102 1.41 1.66 -8.07
CA ASN A 102 1.06 2.65 -9.07
C ASN A 102 1.07 4.05 -8.46
N TYR A 103 2.27 4.50 -8.00
CA TYR A 103 2.44 5.83 -7.44
C TYR A 103 2.25 6.90 -8.52
N LYS A 104 1.50 7.96 -8.18
CA LYS A 104 1.30 9.14 -9.01
C LYS A 104 1.93 10.36 -8.35
N HIS A 105 2.63 11.16 -9.14
CA HIS A 105 3.24 12.39 -8.68
C HIS A 105 2.20 13.50 -8.46
N PHE A 106 2.57 14.49 -7.66
CA PHE A 106 1.75 15.69 -7.51
C PHE A 106 1.79 16.54 -8.79
N ASN A 107 0.66 17.14 -9.12
CA ASN A 107 0.57 18.18 -10.14
C ASN A 107 0.79 19.57 -9.52
N PHE A 108 0.72 20.61 -10.37
CA PHE A 108 0.97 21.99 -9.94
C PHE A 108 -0.04 22.49 -8.88
N ARG A 109 -1.24 21.94 -8.82
CA ARG A 109 -2.28 22.36 -7.85
C ARG A 109 -1.88 22.09 -6.42
N TYR A 110 -1.17 20.99 -6.18
CA TYR A 110 -0.66 20.65 -4.85
C TYR A 110 0.25 21.77 -4.29
N TYR A 111 1.06 22.39 -5.14
CA TYR A 111 2.00 23.43 -4.73
C TYR A 111 1.37 24.81 -4.58
N LEU A 112 0.07 24.95 -4.83
CA LEU A 112 -0.70 26.20 -4.70
C LEU A 112 -1.58 26.22 -3.44
N VAL A 113 -1.63 25.14 -2.67
CA VAL A 113 -2.44 25.02 -1.46
C VAL A 113 -1.56 24.66 -0.26
N GLU A 114 -1.96 25.07 0.91
CA GLU A 114 -1.32 24.62 2.15
C GLU A 114 -1.74 23.16 2.44
N GLU A 115 -0.82 22.35 2.94
CA GLU A 115 -1.06 20.92 3.15
C GLU A 115 -2.21 20.61 4.11
N ASP A 116 -2.48 21.48 5.08
CA ASP A 116 -3.57 21.34 6.05
C ASP A 116 -4.93 21.84 5.53
N GLU A 117 -4.95 22.46 4.35
CA GLU A 117 -6.17 22.86 3.62
C GLU A 117 -6.65 21.81 2.61
N ILE A 118 -5.87 20.74 2.40
CA ILE A 118 -6.26 19.68 1.47
C ILE A 118 -7.38 18.85 2.09
N GLU A 119 -8.55 18.90 1.49
CA GLU A 119 -9.71 18.09 1.85
C GLU A 119 -9.63 16.68 1.22
N VAL A 120 -10.22 15.68 1.89
CA VAL A 120 -10.22 14.27 1.43
C VAL A 120 -10.82 14.16 0.03
N GLU A 121 -11.91 14.86 -0.25
CA GLU A 121 -12.64 14.83 -1.52
C GLU A 121 -11.85 15.45 -2.68
N ARG A 122 -10.91 16.33 -2.38
CA ARG A 122 -10.09 17.06 -3.37
C ARG A 122 -8.74 16.41 -3.64
N GLN A 123 -8.31 15.44 -2.82
CA GLN A 123 -6.97 14.88 -2.93
C GLN A 123 -6.68 14.24 -4.29
N ALA A 124 -7.68 13.60 -4.94
CA ALA A 124 -7.51 12.99 -6.26
C ALA A 124 -7.14 14.01 -7.35
N GLY A 125 -7.55 15.28 -7.20
CA GLY A 125 -7.22 16.38 -8.11
C GLY A 125 -5.81 16.94 -7.95
N MET A 126 -5.06 16.48 -6.94
CA MET A 126 -3.68 16.92 -6.65
C MET A 126 -2.61 16.12 -7.40
N PHE A 127 -3.00 15.07 -8.14
CA PHE A 127 -2.08 14.19 -8.86
C PHE A 127 -2.06 14.50 -10.36
N GLU A 128 -0.95 14.16 -11.02
CA GLU A 128 -0.73 14.36 -12.46
C GLU A 128 -1.78 13.61 -13.29
N ASP A 129 -2.10 12.40 -12.88
CA ASP A 129 -3.14 11.56 -13.47
C ASP A 129 -3.74 10.59 -12.43
N ASN A 130 -4.82 9.91 -12.82
CA ASN A 130 -5.43 8.83 -12.06
C ASN A 130 -5.51 7.53 -12.90
N GLU A 131 -4.60 7.37 -13.87
CA GLU A 131 -4.59 6.25 -14.78
C GLU A 131 -4.22 4.94 -14.06
N ARG A 132 -4.81 3.85 -14.55
CA ARG A 132 -4.47 2.51 -14.10
C ARG A 132 -3.17 2.04 -14.73
N LEU A 133 -2.38 1.32 -13.96
CA LEU A 133 -1.18 0.63 -14.44
C LEU A 133 -1.54 -0.83 -14.76
N GLN A 134 -1.45 -1.22 -16.01
CA GLN A 134 -1.49 -2.63 -16.41
C GLN A 134 -0.08 -3.20 -16.32
N MET A 135 0.09 -4.28 -15.58
CA MET A 135 1.38 -4.91 -15.37
C MET A 135 1.31 -6.40 -15.64
N THR A 136 2.27 -6.90 -16.42
CA THR A 136 2.48 -8.32 -16.66
C THR A 136 3.80 -8.74 -16.04
N VAL A 137 3.74 -9.62 -15.05
CA VAL A 137 4.92 -10.26 -14.45
C VAL A 137 5.15 -11.59 -15.14
N ARG A 138 6.30 -11.73 -15.80
CA ARG A 138 6.69 -12.95 -16.49
C ARG A 138 7.83 -13.64 -15.74
N LEU A 139 7.49 -14.71 -15.00
CA LEU A 139 8.46 -15.58 -14.33
C LEU A 139 8.95 -16.63 -15.32
N LYS A 140 10.26 -16.65 -15.54
CA LYS A 140 10.92 -17.62 -16.46
C LYS A 140 11.65 -18.69 -15.66
N ASN A 141 11.87 -19.85 -16.29
CA ASN A 141 12.54 -21.00 -15.70
C ASN A 141 11.85 -21.49 -14.42
N VAL A 142 10.52 -21.45 -14.42
CA VAL A 142 9.70 -22.09 -13.39
C VAL A 142 9.43 -23.54 -13.78
N GLU A 143 9.24 -24.41 -12.81
CA GLU A 143 8.87 -25.81 -13.06
C GLU A 143 7.48 -25.88 -13.73
N GLU A 144 7.26 -26.91 -14.53
CA GLU A 144 5.93 -27.16 -15.10
C GLU A 144 5.01 -27.68 -14.01
N GLY A 145 3.94 -26.92 -13.72
CA GLY A 145 3.04 -27.24 -12.62
C GLY A 145 1.92 -26.24 -12.47
N THR A 146 1.17 -26.40 -11.40
CA THR A 146 0.13 -25.47 -10.99
C THR A 146 0.64 -24.57 -9.86
N TYR A 147 0.36 -23.30 -9.98
CA TYR A 147 0.78 -22.27 -9.02
C TYR A 147 -0.44 -21.60 -8.41
N GLN A 148 -0.43 -21.45 -7.10
CA GLN A 148 -1.37 -20.59 -6.38
C GLN A 148 -0.82 -19.16 -6.42
N ILE A 149 -1.66 -18.23 -6.86
CA ILE A 149 -1.36 -16.79 -6.91
C ILE A 149 -2.29 -16.09 -5.94
N LYS A 150 -1.71 -15.49 -4.89
CA LYS A 150 -2.43 -14.72 -3.90
C LYS A 150 -2.01 -13.25 -4.01
N ILE A 151 -2.97 -12.35 -4.26
CA ILE A 151 -2.74 -10.92 -4.40
C ILE A 151 -3.40 -10.21 -3.22
N TYR A 152 -2.61 -9.48 -2.45
CA TYR A 152 -3.07 -8.53 -1.44
C TYR A 152 -3.04 -7.14 -2.07
N SER A 153 -4.16 -6.45 -2.05
CA SER A 153 -4.33 -5.11 -2.64
C SER A 153 -4.76 -4.12 -1.58
N VAL A 154 -4.11 -2.97 -1.55
CA VAL A 154 -4.51 -1.77 -0.82
C VAL A 154 -4.71 -0.66 -1.84
N ASN A 155 -5.93 -0.16 -1.92
CA ASN A 155 -6.36 0.85 -2.88
C ASN A 155 -7.42 1.76 -2.26
N GLN A 156 -8.05 2.63 -3.06
CA GLN A 156 -9.03 3.59 -2.56
C GLN A 156 -10.21 2.91 -1.84
N GLU A 157 -10.56 1.68 -2.20
CA GLU A 157 -11.70 0.94 -1.65
C GLU A 157 -11.32 0.02 -0.48
N PHE A 158 -10.13 -0.60 -0.51
CA PHE A 158 -9.72 -1.62 0.44
C PHE A 158 -8.40 -1.28 1.14
N GLY A 159 -8.31 -1.56 2.45
CA GLY A 159 -7.14 -1.26 3.25
C GLY A 159 -6.91 0.25 3.46
N ASN A 160 -7.92 1.05 3.19
CA ASN A 160 -7.91 2.51 3.26
C ASN A 160 -8.84 3.01 4.36
N ILE A 161 -8.27 3.49 5.45
CA ILE A 161 -9.05 4.01 6.58
C ILE A 161 -9.87 5.25 6.20
N GLN A 162 -9.41 6.08 5.27
CA GLN A 162 -10.19 7.26 4.83
C GLN A 162 -11.54 6.84 4.24
N ASN A 163 -11.55 5.82 3.37
CA ASN A 163 -12.77 5.31 2.75
C ASN A 163 -13.73 4.71 3.79
N GLU A 164 -13.23 4.00 4.78
CA GLU A 164 -14.07 3.43 5.83
C GLU A 164 -14.63 4.53 6.76
N TRP A 165 -13.83 5.56 7.05
CA TRP A 165 -14.27 6.72 7.84
C TRP A 165 -15.31 7.56 7.10
N GLU A 166 -15.16 7.73 5.77
CA GLU A 166 -16.16 8.36 4.91
C GLU A 166 -17.51 7.62 4.96
N LYS A 167 -17.49 6.29 4.88
CA LYS A 167 -18.71 5.45 4.94
C LYS A 167 -19.50 5.61 6.24
N ILE A 168 -18.83 5.93 7.34
CA ILE A 168 -19.49 6.24 8.62
C ILE A 168 -19.76 7.73 8.82
N GLY A 169 -19.67 8.55 7.74
CA GLY A 169 -19.99 9.97 7.76
C GLY A 169 -18.99 10.85 8.50
N TYR A 170 -17.71 10.48 8.51
CA TYR A 170 -16.61 11.20 9.19
C TYR A 170 -16.80 11.34 10.70
N TYR A 171 -17.53 10.38 11.32
CA TYR A 171 -17.84 10.42 12.75
C TYR A 171 -16.60 10.13 13.60
N ASN A 172 -16.34 10.93 14.61
CA ASN A 172 -15.16 10.85 15.46
C ASN A 172 -15.41 10.30 16.87
N ASP A 173 -16.65 10.36 17.34
CA ASP A 173 -17.01 9.92 18.70
C ASP A 173 -17.43 8.44 18.69
N LEU A 174 -16.46 7.58 18.35
CA LEU A 174 -16.68 6.13 18.25
C LEU A 174 -16.48 5.45 19.61
N ASN A 175 -17.36 4.52 19.93
CA ASN A 175 -17.17 3.62 21.05
C ASN A 175 -16.14 2.52 20.73
N LEU A 176 -15.83 1.69 21.73
CA LEU A 176 -14.80 0.64 21.57
C LEU A 176 -15.15 -0.40 20.50
N GLU A 177 -16.42 -0.79 20.39
CA GLU A 177 -16.90 -1.79 19.43
C GLU A 177 -16.80 -1.23 17.99
N GLU A 178 -17.21 0.00 17.78
CA GLU A 178 -17.12 0.70 16.50
C GLU A 178 -15.66 0.90 16.07
N MET A 179 -14.76 1.17 17.01
CA MET A 179 -13.33 1.27 16.77
C MET A 179 -12.75 -0.09 16.35
N GLU A 180 -13.11 -1.19 17.00
CA GLU A 180 -12.69 -2.54 16.60
C GLU A 180 -13.27 -2.93 15.24
N TYR A 181 -14.50 -2.50 14.93
CA TYR A 181 -15.07 -2.65 13.60
C TYR A 181 -14.18 -1.97 12.54
N LEU A 182 -13.82 -0.70 12.71
CA LEU A 182 -12.91 0.01 11.77
C LEU A 182 -11.58 -0.72 11.59
N LYS A 183 -10.98 -1.21 12.67
CA LYS A 183 -9.73 -2.01 12.59
C LYS A 183 -9.91 -3.29 11.77
N SER A 184 -11.10 -3.91 11.84
CA SER A 184 -11.39 -5.16 11.13
C SER A 184 -11.63 -4.96 9.64
N VAL A 185 -12.28 -3.87 9.24
CA VAL A 185 -12.63 -3.60 7.84
C VAL A 185 -11.52 -2.92 7.05
N THR A 186 -10.58 -2.22 7.71
CA THR A 186 -9.41 -1.63 7.07
C THR A 186 -8.31 -2.64 6.76
N GLN A 187 -8.67 -3.69 6.02
CA GLN A 187 -7.76 -4.76 5.63
C GLN A 187 -7.56 -4.78 4.10
N PRO A 188 -6.38 -5.22 3.61
CA PRO A 188 -6.18 -5.42 2.20
C PRO A 188 -7.20 -6.41 1.61
N LYS A 189 -7.66 -6.16 0.40
CA LYS A 189 -8.41 -7.16 -0.36
C LYS A 189 -7.50 -8.31 -0.77
N ILE A 190 -8.02 -9.53 -0.65
CA ILE A 190 -7.30 -10.74 -1.05
C ILE A 190 -7.97 -11.32 -2.29
N TYR A 191 -7.17 -11.52 -3.34
CA TYR A 191 -7.56 -12.28 -4.52
C TYR A 191 -6.74 -13.56 -4.56
N LEU A 192 -7.41 -14.67 -4.85
CA LEU A 192 -6.79 -16.00 -4.93
C LEU A 192 -7.16 -16.64 -6.25
N ARG A 193 -6.16 -17.10 -7.00
CA ARG A 193 -6.36 -17.86 -8.22
C ARG A 193 -5.29 -18.94 -8.38
N GLN A 194 -5.57 -19.95 -9.21
CA GLN A 194 -4.60 -20.94 -9.64
C GLN A 194 -4.28 -20.73 -11.12
N GLN A 195 -3.04 -20.96 -11.49
CA GLN A 195 -2.59 -20.82 -12.87
C GLN A 195 -1.50 -21.85 -13.17
N LYS A 196 -1.54 -22.43 -14.36
CA LYS A 196 -0.50 -23.36 -14.82
C LYS A 196 0.63 -22.60 -15.50
N SER A 197 1.86 -23.04 -15.26
CA SER A 197 3.00 -22.63 -16.08
C SER A 197 2.93 -23.32 -17.45
N VAL A 198 3.47 -22.64 -18.47
CA VAL A 198 3.52 -23.17 -19.83
C VAL A 198 4.95 -22.99 -20.35
N LYS A 199 5.60 -24.09 -20.74
CA LYS A 199 6.97 -24.10 -21.27
C LYS A 199 7.97 -23.37 -20.35
N GLY A 200 7.86 -23.61 -19.04
CA GLY A 200 8.73 -23.00 -18.05
C GLY A 200 8.47 -21.50 -17.80
N ILE A 201 7.31 -20.98 -18.21
CA ILE A 201 6.91 -19.58 -18.01
C ILE A 201 5.60 -19.55 -17.25
N LEU A 202 5.55 -18.70 -16.21
CA LEU A 202 4.32 -18.30 -15.53
C LEU A 202 4.10 -16.80 -15.74
N GLU A 203 3.00 -16.44 -16.38
CA GLU A 203 2.66 -15.06 -16.72
C GLU A 203 1.50 -14.57 -15.85
N ILE A 204 1.73 -13.54 -15.04
CA ILE A 204 0.76 -13.03 -14.07
C ILE A 204 0.38 -11.61 -14.48
N GLU A 205 -0.86 -11.44 -14.87
CA GLU A 205 -1.42 -10.12 -15.18
C GLU A 205 -2.11 -9.54 -13.96
N THR A 206 -1.88 -8.24 -13.72
CA THR A 206 -2.55 -7.46 -12.69
C THR A 206 -2.75 -6.03 -13.15
N VAL A 207 -3.75 -5.36 -12.56
CA VAL A 207 -4.06 -3.95 -12.81
C VAL A 207 -4.07 -3.25 -11.47
N LEU A 208 -3.31 -2.15 -11.37
CA LEU A 208 -3.29 -1.29 -10.20
C LEU A 208 -4.00 0.02 -10.52
N GLY A 209 -4.95 0.43 -9.68
CA GLY A 209 -5.50 1.78 -9.68
C GLY A 209 -4.45 2.82 -9.28
N ALA A 210 -4.77 4.11 -9.44
CA ALA A 210 -3.89 5.18 -8.97
C ALA A 210 -3.66 5.05 -7.45
N GLN A 211 -2.40 5.21 -7.03
CA GLN A 211 -1.95 5.09 -5.64
C GLN A 211 -2.20 3.71 -5.00
N GLU A 212 -2.44 2.67 -5.80
CA GLU A 212 -2.58 1.29 -5.31
C GLU A 212 -1.22 0.65 -5.06
N ILE A 213 -1.17 -0.19 -4.02
CA ILE A 213 -0.05 -1.09 -3.74
C ILE A 213 -0.53 -2.54 -3.68
N GLN A 214 0.26 -3.45 -4.20
CA GLN A 214 -0.03 -4.88 -4.14
C GLN A 214 1.17 -5.70 -3.65
N ASN A 215 0.85 -6.80 -2.96
CA ASN A 215 1.80 -7.88 -2.71
C ASN A 215 1.25 -9.16 -3.34
N ILE A 216 1.99 -9.71 -4.30
CA ILE A 216 1.65 -10.93 -5.03
C ILE A 216 2.55 -12.05 -4.52
N ILE A 217 1.93 -13.10 -3.98
CA ILE A 217 2.63 -14.30 -3.50
C ILE A 217 2.30 -15.44 -4.45
N VAL A 218 3.34 -16.05 -5.00
CA VAL A 218 3.27 -17.18 -5.94
C VAL A 218 3.87 -18.40 -5.27
N THR A 219 3.09 -19.46 -5.15
CA THR A 219 3.51 -20.72 -4.52
C THR A 219 3.14 -21.89 -5.43
N GLU A 220 4.07 -22.80 -5.66
CA GLU A 220 3.84 -24.06 -6.35
C GLU A 220 2.97 -24.98 -5.47
N ILE A 221 1.96 -25.69 -6.07
CA ILE A 221 1.02 -26.58 -5.37
C ILE A 221 0.94 -27.95 -6.05
#